data_d045469332a72e241bfad6eaa827fc7e
#
_entry.id   d045469332a72e241bfad6eaa827fc7e
#
_cell.length_a   1.000
_cell.length_b   1.000
_cell.length_c   1.000
_cell.angle_alpha   90.00
_cell.angle_beta   90.00
_cell.angle_gamma   90.00
#
_symmetry.space_group_name_H-M   'P 1'
#
loop_
_entity.id
_entity.type
_entity.pdbx_description
1 polymer ?
#
loop_
_entity_poly.entity_id
_entity_poly.type
_entity_poly.pdbx_seq_one_letter_code
_entity_poly.pdbx_strand_id
1 'polypeptide(L)'
;MDFIVTSSHVGRMSPGRDFINRIEYPDHAVLQGLRDDACETTRSRLEEWGYPDVDKSTIRKLSYTYYYDPSQDDPDYVFLLQDPGGLQRRHTEELERLKAIDDQSPLTELVDIYRQFPKSWLLRNRNSDFSLKFFSTLSDHGIISLSSTWRDYLRDEGFYHDFYMTDIVKYRVDGFTKREERESVNEFLREELAMIDPDLIFVFGGDAWDVLRGYFDTTPIDTTTVDTSKITEIHGCLCRTGQELDAHVLPLSHMSGQVWWRFPPEEYIERMEAGLREWSTIH
;
A
#
# COMPACT_ATOMS: atom_id res chain seq x y z
N MET A 1 -53.40 14.32 17.08
CA MET A 1 -52.44 15.06 16.23
C MET A 1 -51.10 14.42 16.43
N ASP A 2 -50.83 13.44 15.61
CA ASP A 2 -49.59 12.67 15.68
C ASP A 2 -48.52 13.36 14.85
N PHE A 3 -47.48 13.85 15.49
CA PHE A 3 -46.31 14.38 14.81
C PHE A 3 -45.48 13.23 14.26
N ILE A 4 -45.55 13.05 12.93
CA ILE A 4 -44.61 12.20 12.21
C ILE A 4 -43.26 12.91 12.20
N VAL A 5 -42.33 12.47 13.03
CA VAL A 5 -40.91 12.82 12.95
C VAL A 5 -40.33 12.08 11.76
N THR A 6 -40.23 12.76 10.63
CA THR A 6 -39.44 12.28 9.49
C THR A 6 -37.97 12.38 9.88
N SER A 7 -37.41 11.24 10.30
CA SER A 7 -35.98 11.06 10.42
C SER A 7 -35.37 11.22 9.01
N SER A 8 -34.75 12.37 8.77
CA SER A 8 -33.88 12.55 7.62
C SER A 8 -32.71 11.59 7.79
N HIS A 9 -32.73 10.50 7.04
CA HIS A 9 -31.55 9.68 6.81
C HIS A 9 -30.56 10.56 6.01
N VAL A 10 -29.74 11.32 6.69
CA VAL A 10 -28.44 11.73 6.17
C VAL A 10 -27.68 10.42 6.06
N GLY A 11 -27.53 9.91 4.83
CA GLY A 11 -26.79 8.68 4.59
C GLY A 11 -25.39 8.85 5.18
N ARG A 12 -25.05 8.10 6.22
CA ARG A 12 -23.67 8.00 6.68
C ARG A 12 -22.87 7.42 5.52
N MET A 13 -21.86 8.16 5.07
CA MET A 13 -20.89 7.64 4.10
C MET A 13 -20.24 6.38 4.69
N SER A 14 -19.78 5.46 3.82
CA SER A 14 -19.04 4.29 4.28
C SER A 14 -17.70 4.72 4.90
N PRO A 15 -17.18 4.00 5.91
CA PRO A 15 -15.88 4.33 6.52
C PRO A 15 -14.76 4.53 5.49
N GLY A 16 -14.70 3.71 4.45
CA GLY A 16 -13.71 3.87 3.37
C GLY A 16 -13.87 5.15 2.56
N ARG A 17 -15.10 5.61 2.31
CA ARG A 17 -15.34 6.89 1.62
C ARG A 17 -14.94 8.08 2.50
N ASP A 18 -15.21 8.03 3.79
CA ASP A 18 -14.78 9.06 4.75
C ASP A 18 -13.24 9.13 4.81
N PHE A 19 -12.57 7.99 4.76
CA PHE A 19 -11.11 7.91 4.74
C PHE A 19 -10.54 8.55 3.46
N ILE A 20 -11.07 8.22 2.29
CA ILE A 20 -10.67 8.84 1.01
C ILE A 20 -10.89 10.35 1.05
N ASN A 21 -12.01 10.82 1.55
CA ASN A 21 -12.28 12.25 1.65
C ASN A 21 -11.23 12.97 2.50
N ARG A 22 -10.71 12.36 3.55
CA ARG A 22 -9.61 12.94 4.34
C ARG A 22 -8.28 12.95 3.57
N ILE A 23 -8.01 11.96 2.73
CA ILE A 23 -6.86 12.01 1.83
C ILE A 23 -7.02 13.14 0.80
N GLU A 24 -8.18 13.27 0.18
CA GLU A 24 -8.46 14.33 -0.81
C GLU A 24 -8.49 15.73 -0.20
N TYR A 25 -8.97 15.86 1.03
CA TYR A 25 -9.20 17.12 1.73
C TYR A 25 -8.67 17.05 3.18
N PRO A 26 -7.36 16.87 3.37
CA PRO A 26 -6.80 16.74 4.70
C PRO A 26 -6.98 18.03 5.51
N ASP A 27 -7.33 17.89 6.79
CA ASP A 27 -7.49 19.05 7.69
C ASP A 27 -6.14 19.60 8.15
N HIS A 28 -5.09 18.77 8.17
CA HIS A 28 -3.77 19.15 8.66
C HIS A 28 -2.97 19.94 7.62
N ALA A 29 -2.48 21.14 7.96
CA ALA A 29 -1.82 22.05 7.01
C ALA A 29 -0.58 21.46 6.30
N VAL A 30 0.17 20.57 6.96
CA VAL A 30 1.33 19.88 6.34
C VAL A 30 0.87 18.93 5.24
N LEU A 31 -0.20 18.17 5.49
CA LEU A 31 -0.76 17.25 4.51
C LEU A 31 -1.49 17.98 3.37
N GLN A 32 -2.07 19.15 3.66
CA GLN A 32 -2.60 20.03 2.61
C GLN A 32 -1.49 20.48 1.65
N GLY A 33 -0.34 20.91 2.20
CA GLY A 33 0.82 21.27 1.39
C GLY A 33 1.31 20.10 0.53
N LEU A 34 1.48 18.94 1.14
CA LEU A 34 1.93 17.72 0.44
C LEU A 34 0.96 17.29 -0.67
N ARG A 35 -0.36 17.37 -0.41
CA ARG A 35 -1.40 17.13 -1.43
C ARG A 35 -1.31 18.14 -2.58
N ASP A 36 -1.13 19.41 -2.28
CA ASP A 36 -1.07 20.47 -3.29
C ASP A 36 0.17 20.30 -4.18
N ASP A 37 1.32 19.95 -3.61
CA ASP A 37 2.55 19.61 -4.34
C ASP A 37 2.34 18.37 -5.24
N ALA A 38 1.66 17.35 -4.73
CA ALA A 38 1.32 16.17 -5.52
C ALA A 38 0.38 16.52 -6.70
N CYS A 39 -0.60 17.38 -6.48
CA CYS A 39 -1.51 17.85 -7.53
C CYS A 39 -0.78 18.68 -8.59
N GLU A 40 0.14 19.55 -8.20
CA GLU A 40 0.93 20.34 -9.13
C GLU A 40 1.88 19.47 -9.95
N THR A 41 2.59 18.54 -9.31
CA THR A 41 3.46 17.56 -9.98
C THR A 41 2.65 16.71 -10.97
N THR A 42 1.48 16.22 -10.57
CA THR A 42 0.57 15.45 -11.43
C THR A 42 0.12 16.28 -12.63
N ARG A 43 -0.31 17.52 -12.43
CA ARG A 43 -0.72 18.43 -13.51
C ARG A 43 0.39 18.66 -14.50
N SER A 44 1.58 19.03 -14.02
CA SER A 44 2.74 19.31 -14.88
C SER A 44 3.10 18.11 -15.76
N ARG A 45 3.04 16.90 -15.21
CA ARG A 45 3.30 15.66 -15.99
C ARG A 45 2.21 15.38 -17.02
N LEU A 46 0.95 15.59 -16.68
CA LEU A 46 -0.16 15.43 -17.63
C LEU A 46 -0.06 16.41 -18.80
N GLU A 47 0.26 17.68 -18.54
CA GLU A 47 0.48 18.71 -19.58
C GLU A 47 1.66 18.29 -20.49
N GLU A 48 2.79 17.85 -19.92
CA GLU A 48 3.95 17.34 -20.67
C GLU A 48 3.56 16.16 -21.58
N TRP A 49 2.63 15.31 -21.16
CA TRP A 49 2.18 14.15 -21.94
C TRP A 49 1.05 14.45 -22.92
N GLY A 50 0.61 15.71 -23.01
CA GLY A 50 -0.43 16.15 -23.96
C GLY A 50 -1.85 16.09 -23.43
N TYR A 51 -2.04 16.14 -22.09
CA TYR A 51 -3.34 16.18 -21.41
C TYR A 51 -3.53 17.47 -20.61
N PRO A 52 -3.54 18.67 -21.24
CA PRO A 52 -3.60 19.96 -20.54
C PRO A 52 -4.98 20.24 -19.90
N ASP A 53 -6.04 19.63 -20.42
CA ASP A 53 -7.43 19.94 -20.07
C ASP A 53 -8.03 18.98 -19.02
N VAL A 54 -7.18 18.27 -18.26
CA VAL A 54 -7.67 17.40 -17.18
C VAL A 54 -8.18 18.25 -16.02
N ASP A 55 -9.41 17.99 -15.59
CA ASP A 55 -10.05 18.73 -14.51
C ASP A 55 -9.38 18.50 -13.14
N LYS A 56 -9.64 19.44 -12.20
CA LYS A 56 -9.01 19.42 -10.88
C LYS A 56 -9.38 18.19 -10.03
N SER A 57 -10.59 17.66 -10.19
CA SER A 57 -11.01 16.46 -9.44
C SER A 57 -10.23 15.24 -9.90
N THR A 58 -10.11 15.05 -11.20
CA THR A 58 -9.31 13.96 -11.79
C THR A 58 -7.82 14.07 -11.45
N ILE A 59 -7.24 15.29 -11.51
CA ILE A 59 -5.85 15.52 -11.07
C ILE A 59 -5.67 15.10 -9.62
N ARG A 60 -6.59 15.47 -8.73
CA ARG A 60 -6.52 15.12 -7.32
C ARG A 60 -6.55 13.60 -7.12
N LYS A 61 -7.50 12.89 -7.75
CA LYS A 61 -7.58 11.43 -7.71
C LYS A 61 -6.31 10.74 -8.20
N LEU A 62 -5.63 11.28 -9.21
CA LEU A 62 -4.34 10.76 -9.69
C LEU A 62 -3.17 11.07 -8.74
N SER A 63 -3.31 12.02 -7.84
CA SER A 63 -2.24 12.51 -6.98
C SER A 63 -2.10 11.75 -5.67
N TYR A 64 -3.02 10.84 -5.35
CA TYR A 64 -2.95 9.98 -4.18
C TYR A 64 -3.20 8.51 -4.52
N THR A 65 -3.07 7.63 -3.52
CA THR A 65 -3.38 6.19 -3.65
C THR A 65 -4.23 5.70 -2.50
N TYR A 66 -5.17 4.82 -2.84
CA TYR A 66 -5.98 4.07 -1.88
C TYR A 66 -6.54 2.82 -2.57
N TYR A 67 -6.36 1.65 -1.96
CA TYR A 67 -6.65 0.38 -2.62
C TYR A 67 -7.65 -0.50 -1.86
N TYR A 68 -8.23 0.00 -0.76
CA TYR A 68 -9.05 -0.78 0.17
C TYR A 68 -10.54 -0.42 0.10
N ASP A 69 -11.39 -1.43 -0.04
CA ASP A 69 -12.84 -1.29 0.14
C ASP A 69 -13.30 -2.21 1.27
N PRO A 70 -13.56 -1.66 2.47
CA PRO A 70 -13.95 -2.47 3.63
C PRO A 70 -15.29 -3.21 3.45
N SER A 71 -16.03 -2.97 2.37
CA SER A 71 -17.26 -3.70 2.06
C SER A 71 -17.02 -4.99 1.26
N GLN A 72 -15.84 -5.14 0.70
CA GLN A 72 -15.48 -6.26 -0.18
C GLN A 72 -14.19 -6.97 0.23
N ASP A 73 -13.29 -6.24 0.89
CA ASP A 73 -11.95 -6.71 1.19
C ASP A 73 -11.85 -7.12 2.66
N ASP A 74 -11.25 -8.27 2.90
CA ASP A 74 -10.90 -8.79 4.24
C ASP A 74 -9.51 -9.47 4.12
N PRO A 75 -8.46 -8.71 3.76
CA PRO A 75 -7.14 -9.30 3.51
C PRO A 75 -6.39 -9.56 4.82
N ASP A 76 -5.88 -10.77 4.98
CA ASP A 76 -5.05 -11.16 6.12
C ASP A 76 -3.62 -10.57 6.05
N TYR A 77 -3.21 -10.11 4.84
CA TYR A 77 -1.82 -9.71 4.58
C TYR A 77 -1.72 -8.32 3.99
N VAL A 78 -0.70 -7.57 4.42
CA VAL A 78 -0.41 -6.22 3.92
C VAL A 78 0.96 -6.16 3.25
N PHE A 79 1.03 -5.54 2.07
CA PHE A 79 2.28 -5.06 1.47
C PHE A 79 2.41 -3.56 1.75
N LEU A 80 3.36 -3.21 2.62
CA LEU A 80 3.65 -1.83 2.99
C LEU A 80 4.88 -1.32 2.24
N LEU A 81 4.68 -0.23 1.49
CA LEU A 81 5.71 0.49 0.76
C LEU A 81 5.89 1.91 1.31
N GLN A 82 6.93 2.60 0.87
CA GLN A 82 7.24 3.95 1.33
C GLN A 82 6.29 5.00 0.75
N ASP A 83 6.15 5.00 -0.56
CA ASP A 83 5.33 5.94 -1.33
C ASP A 83 4.85 5.30 -2.64
N PRO A 84 3.78 5.84 -3.25
CA PRO A 84 3.21 5.27 -4.48
C PRO A 84 4.08 5.50 -5.72
N GLY A 85 5.23 6.11 -5.57
CA GLY A 85 6.06 6.57 -6.67
C GLY A 85 5.40 7.65 -7.52
N GLY A 86 6.19 8.29 -8.38
CA GLY A 86 5.68 9.35 -9.25
C GLY A 86 4.67 8.85 -10.29
N LEU A 87 3.78 9.76 -10.71
CA LEU A 87 2.84 9.50 -11.79
C LEU A 87 3.58 9.03 -13.06
N GLN A 88 3.09 7.99 -13.71
CA GLN A 88 3.67 7.43 -14.94
C GLN A 88 2.65 7.51 -16.08
N ARG A 89 3.16 7.58 -17.33
CA ARG A 89 2.30 7.74 -18.52
C ARG A 89 1.21 6.69 -18.64
N ARG A 90 1.46 5.45 -18.20
CA ARG A 90 0.44 4.38 -18.17
C ARG A 90 -0.79 4.71 -17.31
N HIS A 91 -0.65 5.57 -16.31
CA HIS A 91 -1.79 5.97 -15.48
C HIS A 91 -2.81 6.80 -16.27
N THR A 92 -2.43 7.34 -17.43
CA THR A 92 -3.37 8.04 -18.33
C THR A 92 -4.35 7.09 -19.02
N GLU A 93 -4.11 5.78 -19.01
CA GLU A 93 -5.05 4.77 -19.53
C GLU A 93 -6.37 4.77 -18.75
N GLU A 94 -6.34 5.16 -17.47
CA GLU A 94 -7.50 5.21 -16.58
C GLU A 94 -8.17 6.60 -16.49
N LEU A 95 -7.68 7.61 -17.24
CA LEU A 95 -8.17 9.00 -17.14
C LEU A 95 -9.67 9.12 -17.37
N GLU A 96 -10.22 8.48 -18.41
CA GLU A 96 -11.63 8.59 -18.73
C GLU A 96 -12.52 7.92 -17.69
N ARG A 97 -12.05 6.83 -17.09
CA ARG A 97 -12.74 6.17 -15.97
C ARG A 97 -12.72 7.06 -14.72
N LEU A 98 -11.58 7.66 -14.38
CA LEU A 98 -11.44 8.57 -13.24
C LEU A 98 -12.29 9.84 -13.38
N LYS A 99 -12.43 10.37 -14.60
CA LYS A 99 -13.33 11.52 -14.88
C LYS A 99 -14.79 11.19 -14.64
N ALA A 100 -15.18 9.94 -14.84
CA ALA A 100 -16.56 9.49 -14.65
C ALA A 100 -16.90 9.26 -13.16
N ILE A 101 -15.91 9.13 -12.29
CA ILE A 101 -16.10 8.93 -10.85
C ILE A 101 -16.46 10.26 -10.16
N ASP A 102 -17.57 10.27 -9.45
CA ASP A 102 -18.01 11.38 -8.60
C ASP A 102 -18.30 10.90 -7.16
N ASP A 103 -18.79 11.79 -6.31
CA ASP A 103 -19.07 11.51 -4.91
C ASP A 103 -20.21 10.49 -4.70
N GLN A 104 -21.02 10.25 -5.73
CA GLN A 104 -22.11 9.27 -5.71
C GLN A 104 -21.70 7.91 -6.29
N SER A 105 -20.56 7.84 -6.96
CA SER A 105 -20.04 6.58 -7.51
C SER A 105 -19.71 5.60 -6.39
N PRO A 106 -19.97 4.29 -6.56
CA PRO A 106 -19.53 3.27 -5.61
C PRO A 106 -18.03 3.35 -5.31
N LEU A 107 -17.64 3.11 -4.06
CA LEU A 107 -16.23 3.10 -3.66
C LEU A 107 -15.44 2.06 -4.47
N THR A 108 -16.04 0.89 -4.71
CA THR A 108 -15.46 -0.18 -5.53
C THR A 108 -14.96 0.28 -6.89
N GLU A 109 -15.72 1.13 -7.60
CA GLU A 109 -15.32 1.63 -8.92
C GLU A 109 -14.02 2.44 -8.86
N LEU A 110 -13.85 3.27 -7.83
CA LEU A 110 -12.64 4.05 -7.62
C LEU A 110 -11.45 3.15 -7.22
N VAL A 111 -11.68 2.22 -6.30
CA VAL A 111 -10.66 1.27 -5.82
C VAL A 111 -10.20 0.37 -6.97
N ASP A 112 -11.11 -0.13 -7.80
CA ASP A 112 -10.77 -0.93 -8.98
C ASP A 112 -9.84 -0.19 -9.96
N ILE A 113 -10.04 1.11 -10.13
CA ILE A 113 -9.14 1.92 -10.96
C ILE A 113 -7.75 2.01 -10.31
N TYR A 114 -7.68 2.30 -9.03
CA TYR A 114 -6.40 2.40 -8.33
C TYR A 114 -5.63 1.07 -8.33
N ARG A 115 -6.30 -0.06 -8.21
CA ARG A 115 -5.73 -1.41 -8.24
C ARG A 115 -5.02 -1.76 -9.57
N GLN A 116 -5.32 -1.04 -10.66
CA GLN A 116 -4.61 -1.24 -11.93
C GLN A 116 -3.16 -0.69 -11.87
N PHE A 117 -2.88 0.30 -11.02
CA PHE A 117 -1.59 0.99 -11.00
C PHE A 117 -0.45 0.13 -10.40
N PRO A 118 -0.56 -0.48 -9.22
CA PRO A 118 0.53 -1.27 -8.64
C PRO A 118 0.71 -2.64 -9.30
N LYS A 119 -0.33 -3.29 -9.79
CA LYS A 119 -0.21 -4.56 -10.55
C LYS A 119 0.83 -4.47 -11.66
N SER A 120 0.85 -3.34 -12.36
CA SER A 120 1.80 -3.12 -13.45
C SER A 120 3.26 -3.04 -12.99
N TRP A 121 3.54 -2.63 -11.75
CA TRP A 121 4.90 -2.61 -11.18
C TRP A 121 5.38 -4.03 -10.89
N LEU A 122 4.58 -4.85 -10.25
CA LEU A 122 4.89 -6.26 -9.98
C LEU A 122 5.09 -7.06 -11.28
N LEU A 123 4.20 -6.87 -12.27
CA LEU A 123 4.27 -7.55 -13.57
C LEU A 123 5.49 -7.15 -14.42
N ARG A 124 6.04 -5.96 -14.21
CA ARG A 124 7.22 -5.44 -14.93
C ARG A 124 8.55 -5.80 -14.29
N ASN A 125 8.54 -6.52 -13.18
CA ASN A 125 9.79 -6.99 -12.61
C ASN A 125 10.58 -7.76 -13.69
N ARG A 126 11.75 -7.22 -14.06
CA ARG A 126 12.58 -7.78 -15.14
C ARG A 126 13.15 -9.14 -14.78
N ASN A 127 13.21 -9.47 -13.52
CA ASN A 127 13.64 -10.77 -13.05
C ASN A 127 12.44 -11.69 -12.84
N SER A 128 11.99 -12.31 -13.95
CA SER A 128 10.86 -13.25 -13.91
C SER A 128 11.10 -14.46 -13.02
N ASP A 129 12.36 -14.90 -12.88
CA ASP A 129 12.72 -16.05 -12.06
C ASP A 129 12.64 -15.72 -10.57
N PHE A 130 13.02 -14.49 -10.19
CA PHE A 130 12.81 -14.00 -8.84
C PHE A 130 11.32 -13.91 -8.50
N SER A 131 10.52 -13.29 -9.37
CA SER A 131 9.07 -13.19 -9.13
C SER A 131 8.41 -14.56 -9.03
N LEU A 132 8.83 -15.51 -9.87
CA LEU A 132 8.35 -16.89 -9.77
C LEU A 132 8.69 -17.50 -8.41
N LYS A 133 9.95 -17.41 -7.97
CA LYS A 133 10.37 -17.92 -6.67
C LYS A 133 9.63 -17.24 -5.51
N PHE A 134 9.51 -15.90 -5.55
CA PHE A 134 8.82 -15.13 -4.54
C PHE A 134 7.37 -15.59 -4.35
N PHE A 135 6.57 -15.62 -5.42
CA PHE A 135 5.18 -16.04 -5.34
C PHE A 135 5.02 -17.54 -5.06
N SER A 136 5.93 -18.40 -5.55
CA SER A 136 5.93 -19.82 -5.18
C SER A 136 6.20 -20.01 -3.70
N THR A 137 7.15 -19.28 -3.12
CA THR A 137 7.43 -19.33 -1.67
C THR A 137 6.21 -18.89 -0.84
N LEU A 138 5.51 -17.82 -1.25
CA LEU A 138 4.26 -17.42 -0.59
C LEU A 138 3.21 -18.52 -0.67
N SER A 139 3.08 -19.19 -1.83
CA SER A 139 2.14 -20.30 -2.01
C SER A 139 2.52 -21.54 -1.19
N ASP A 140 3.81 -21.88 -1.12
CA ASP A 140 4.31 -23.03 -0.36
C ASP A 140 4.09 -22.87 1.15
N HIS A 141 3.99 -21.63 1.64
CA HIS A 141 3.67 -21.29 3.02
C HIS A 141 2.18 -20.99 3.27
N GLY A 142 1.32 -21.22 2.28
CA GLY A 142 -0.13 -21.05 2.43
C GLY A 142 -0.60 -19.59 2.49
N ILE A 143 0.28 -18.62 2.22
CA ILE A 143 -0.06 -17.18 2.18
C ILE A 143 -0.98 -16.89 0.99
N ILE A 144 -0.76 -17.54 -0.14
CA ILE A 144 -1.59 -17.42 -1.34
C ILE A 144 -1.91 -18.78 -1.92
N SER A 145 -2.92 -18.83 -2.78
CA SER A 145 -3.25 -20.02 -3.57
C SER A 145 -2.97 -19.79 -5.05
N LEU A 146 -1.87 -20.33 -5.57
CA LEU A 146 -1.56 -20.27 -6.99
C LEU A 146 -2.28 -21.38 -7.74
N SER A 147 -3.41 -21.09 -8.38
CA SER A 147 -4.12 -22.01 -9.27
C SER A 147 -3.55 -22.06 -10.69
N SER A 148 -2.68 -21.08 -11.04
CA SER A 148 -2.09 -20.88 -12.36
C SER A 148 -0.69 -20.26 -12.24
N THR A 149 -0.27 -19.45 -13.22
CA THR A 149 1.02 -18.75 -13.11
C THR A 149 0.91 -17.55 -12.16
N TRP A 150 2.04 -17.13 -11.56
CA TRP A 150 2.09 -15.92 -10.75
C TRP A 150 1.64 -14.65 -11.52
N ARG A 151 1.81 -14.65 -12.86
CA ARG A 151 1.34 -13.54 -13.70
C ARG A 151 -0.17 -13.51 -13.83
N ASP A 152 -0.80 -14.67 -13.92
CA ASP A 152 -2.25 -14.77 -13.95
C ASP A 152 -2.84 -14.39 -12.60
N TYR A 153 -2.23 -14.87 -11.49
CA TYR A 153 -2.58 -14.48 -10.14
C TYR A 153 -2.55 -12.95 -9.93
N LEU A 154 -1.51 -12.24 -10.44
CA LEU A 154 -1.44 -10.78 -10.36
C LEU A 154 -2.44 -10.07 -11.30
N ARG A 155 -2.83 -10.68 -12.42
CA ARG A 155 -3.80 -10.09 -13.35
C ARG A 155 -5.24 -10.26 -12.88
N ASP A 156 -5.50 -11.40 -12.27
CA ASP A 156 -6.80 -11.72 -11.68
C ASP A 156 -7.00 -10.89 -10.41
N GLU A 157 -8.21 -10.82 -9.90
CA GLU A 157 -8.51 -10.08 -8.67
C GLU A 157 -7.97 -10.76 -7.42
N GLY A 158 -7.48 -12.01 -7.52
CA GLY A 158 -6.97 -12.82 -6.42
C GLY A 158 -5.90 -12.13 -5.59
N PHE A 159 -4.99 -11.37 -6.22
CA PHE A 159 -3.95 -10.65 -5.49
C PHE A 159 -4.52 -9.70 -4.43
N TYR A 160 -5.55 -8.92 -4.74
CA TYR A 160 -6.17 -8.00 -3.78
C TYR A 160 -7.18 -8.68 -2.85
N HIS A 161 -7.43 -9.95 -3.04
CA HIS A 161 -8.16 -10.78 -2.10
C HIS A 161 -7.25 -11.23 -0.96
N ASP A 162 -6.01 -11.61 -1.30
CA ASP A 162 -5.04 -12.11 -0.33
C ASP A 162 -4.23 -10.97 0.30
N PHE A 163 -3.93 -9.92 -0.48
CA PHE A 163 -3.08 -8.81 -0.05
C PHE A 163 -3.74 -7.46 -0.19
N TYR A 164 -3.61 -6.67 0.84
CA TYR A 164 -3.76 -5.24 0.73
C TYR A 164 -2.40 -4.57 0.44
N MET A 165 -2.33 -3.70 -0.55
CA MET A 165 -1.15 -2.85 -0.77
C MET A 165 -1.40 -1.47 -0.19
N THR A 166 -0.41 -0.91 0.50
CA THR A 166 -0.48 0.46 0.97
C THR A 166 0.87 1.13 1.01
N ASP A 167 0.84 2.46 1.06
CA ASP A 167 2.00 3.33 1.12
C ASP A 167 1.97 4.15 2.43
N ILE A 168 3.13 4.39 3.01
CA ILE A 168 3.26 5.24 4.21
C ILE A 168 2.82 6.66 3.90
N VAL A 169 3.29 7.22 2.77
CA VAL A 169 2.86 8.51 2.25
C VAL A 169 1.86 8.28 1.14
N LYS A 170 0.64 8.82 1.30
CA LYS A 170 -0.47 8.58 0.36
C LYS A 170 -0.35 9.35 -0.95
N TYR A 171 0.50 10.36 -1.02
CA TYR A 171 0.58 11.30 -2.13
C TYR A 171 1.75 11.00 -3.07
N ARG A 172 1.51 11.19 -4.39
CA ARG A 172 2.52 11.02 -5.45
C ARG A 172 3.39 12.26 -5.56
N VAL A 173 4.44 12.32 -4.76
CA VAL A 173 5.44 13.40 -4.75
C VAL A 173 6.80 12.90 -5.17
N ASP A 174 7.69 13.80 -5.60
CA ASP A 174 9.08 13.45 -5.95
C ASP A 174 9.99 13.31 -4.72
N GLY A 175 9.47 13.56 -3.54
CA GLY A 175 10.11 13.40 -2.24
C GLY A 175 9.27 14.05 -1.13
N PHE A 176 9.55 13.69 0.10
CA PHE A 176 8.85 14.19 1.27
C PHE A 176 9.80 14.30 2.46
N THR A 177 9.43 15.13 3.43
CA THR A 177 10.19 15.34 4.66
C THR A 177 9.77 14.35 5.75
N LYS A 178 10.61 14.17 6.77
CA LYS A 178 10.26 13.37 7.95
C LYS A 178 9.04 13.92 8.72
N ARG A 179 8.74 15.20 8.58
CA ARG A 179 7.52 15.78 9.15
C ARG A 179 6.27 15.32 8.39
N GLU A 180 6.31 15.36 7.08
CA GLU A 180 5.21 14.91 6.21
C GLU A 180 4.97 13.41 6.36
N GLU A 181 6.03 12.60 6.45
CA GLU A 181 5.96 11.18 6.75
C GLU A 181 5.22 10.93 8.08
N ARG A 182 5.64 11.62 9.15
CA ARG A 182 5.02 11.49 10.45
C ARG A 182 3.54 11.85 10.44
N GLU A 183 3.18 12.96 9.81
CA GLU A 183 1.78 13.37 9.74
C GLU A 183 0.94 12.39 8.89
N SER A 184 1.50 11.83 7.80
CA SER A 184 0.83 10.79 7.01
C SER A 184 0.63 9.49 7.81
N VAL A 185 1.63 9.08 8.60
CA VAL A 185 1.50 7.92 9.51
C VAL A 185 0.38 8.13 10.52
N ASN A 186 0.38 9.29 11.18
CA ASN A 186 -0.58 9.58 12.24
C ASN A 186 -2.01 9.76 11.73
N GLU A 187 -2.18 10.39 10.56
CA GLU A 187 -3.50 10.72 10.01
C GLU A 187 -4.11 9.57 9.21
N PHE A 188 -3.28 8.76 8.55
CA PHE A 188 -3.75 7.76 7.62
C PHE A 188 -3.31 6.34 7.96
N LEU A 189 -2.00 6.06 8.05
CA LEU A 189 -1.51 4.69 8.10
C LEU A 189 -1.97 3.93 9.35
N ARG A 190 -2.00 4.58 10.52
CA ARG A 190 -2.45 3.93 11.77
C ARG A 190 -3.89 3.46 11.68
N GLU A 191 -4.78 4.33 11.23
CA GLU A 191 -6.19 3.99 11.09
C GLU A 191 -6.42 2.95 10.00
N GLU A 192 -5.72 3.07 8.88
CA GLU A 192 -5.81 2.12 7.77
C GLU A 192 -5.38 0.71 8.20
N LEU A 193 -4.24 0.57 8.86
CA LEU A 193 -3.79 -0.72 9.39
C LEU A 193 -4.73 -1.25 10.48
N ALA A 194 -5.28 -0.38 11.32
CA ALA A 194 -6.27 -0.80 12.33
C ALA A 194 -7.61 -1.22 11.72
N MET A 195 -8.01 -0.68 10.56
CA MET A 195 -9.22 -1.11 9.84
C MET A 195 -9.03 -2.48 9.17
N ILE A 196 -7.80 -2.77 8.72
CA ILE A 196 -7.45 -4.01 8.04
C ILE A 196 -7.22 -5.13 9.05
N ASP A 197 -6.60 -4.79 10.21
CA ASP A 197 -6.23 -5.75 11.28
C ASP A 197 -5.42 -6.95 10.74
N PRO A 198 -4.28 -6.72 10.06
CA PRO A 198 -3.57 -7.75 9.33
C PRO A 198 -2.84 -8.74 10.25
N ASP A 199 -2.84 -10.02 9.89
CA ASP A 199 -2.03 -11.04 10.55
C ASP A 199 -0.53 -10.87 10.27
N LEU A 200 -0.18 -10.48 9.04
CA LEU A 200 1.21 -10.31 8.62
C LEU A 200 1.38 -9.11 7.66
N ILE A 201 2.36 -8.25 7.99
CA ILE A 201 2.76 -7.11 7.18
C ILE A 201 4.12 -7.38 6.52
N PHE A 202 4.16 -7.45 5.20
CA PHE A 202 5.39 -7.46 4.41
C PHE A 202 5.84 -6.02 4.18
N VAL A 203 6.98 -5.64 4.74
CA VAL A 203 7.50 -4.27 4.66
C VAL A 203 8.63 -4.20 3.66
N PHE A 204 8.50 -3.40 2.60
CA PHE A 204 9.48 -3.32 1.53
C PHE A 204 10.33 -2.06 1.61
N GLY A 205 11.61 -2.24 1.93
CA GLY A 205 12.62 -1.19 1.95
C GLY A 205 12.90 -0.61 3.33
N GLY A 206 14.04 0.07 3.43
CA GLY A 206 14.56 0.59 4.70
C GLY A 206 13.69 1.69 5.30
N ASP A 207 13.20 2.61 4.47
CA ASP A 207 12.38 3.73 4.96
C ASP A 207 11.04 3.25 5.51
N ALA A 208 10.40 2.28 4.84
CA ALA A 208 9.16 1.68 5.34
C ALA A 208 9.40 0.87 6.63
N TRP A 209 10.53 0.16 6.72
CA TRP A 209 10.95 -0.52 7.94
C TRP A 209 11.19 0.46 9.10
N ASP A 210 11.87 1.58 8.86
CA ASP A 210 12.13 2.61 9.88
C ASP A 210 10.85 3.20 10.46
N VAL A 211 9.80 3.33 9.63
CA VAL A 211 8.46 3.75 10.08
C VAL A 211 7.85 2.71 11.01
N LEU A 212 7.79 1.44 10.62
CA LEU A 212 7.20 0.39 11.49
C LEU A 212 7.96 0.27 12.80
N ARG A 213 9.29 0.28 12.74
CA ARG A 213 10.14 0.22 13.93
C ARG A 213 9.92 1.45 14.86
N GLY A 214 9.80 2.65 14.27
CA GLY A 214 9.74 3.91 15.03
C GLY A 214 8.36 4.31 15.52
N TYR A 215 7.30 3.98 14.79
CA TYR A 215 5.94 4.42 15.11
C TYR A 215 5.03 3.29 15.63
N PHE A 216 5.41 2.03 15.45
CA PHE A 216 4.64 0.86 15.88
C PHE A 216 5.42 -0.06 16.82
N ASP A 217 6.55 0.42 17.37
CA ASP A 217 7.39 -0.30 18.34
C ASP A 217 7.73 -1.73 17.89
N THR A 218 8.03 -1.89 16.59
CA THR A 218 8.26 -3.21 15.97
C THR A 218 9.62 -3.78 16.36
N THR A 219 9.64 -5.00 16.87
CA THR A 219 10.85 -5.68 17.32
C THR A 219 10.91 -7.13 16.81
N PRO A 220 12.11 -7.69 16.58
CA PRO A 220 12.26 -9.12 16.27
C PRO A 220 11.67 -10.01 17.36
N ILE A 221 11.02 -11.10 16.94
CA ILE A 221 10.47 -12.11 17.86
C ILE A 221 11.64 -12.90 18.50
N ASP A 222 12.60 -13.34 17.69
CA ASP A 222 13.81 -13.95 18.20
C ASP A 222 14.81 -12.86 18.62
N THR A 223 15.31 -12.94 19.84
CA THR A 223 16.24 -11.98 20.46
C THR A 223 17.68 -12.10 19.94
N THR A 224 17.87 -12.54 18.70
CA THR A 224 19.18 -12.57 18.07
C THR A 224 19.77 -11.16 17.93
N THR A 225 21.08 -11.05 18.00
CA THR A 225 21.84 -9.79 17.93
C THR A 225 21.90 -9.24 16.49
N VAL A 226 20.74 -8.98 15.89
CA VAL A 226 20.64 -8.40 14.54
C VAL A 226 20.60 -6.88 14.65
N ASP A 227 21.34 -6.18 13.79
CA ASP A 227 21.24 -4.72 13.69
C ASP A 227 19.90 -4.34 13.03
N THR A 228 18.90 -4.07 13.86
CA THR A 228 17.55 -3.71 13.40
C THR A 228 17.48 -2.36 12.68
N SER A 229 18.57 -1.57 12.67
CA SER A 229 18.61 -0.30 11.93
C SER A 229 18.87 -0.47 10.44
N LYS A 230 19.25 -1.70 10.00
CA LYS A 230 19.58 -1.97 8.60
C LYS A 230 18.65 -3.02 8.00
N ILE A 231 17.90 -2.63 6.99
CA ILE A 231 16.99 -3.51 6.28
C ILE A 231 17.67 -4.78 5.74
N THR A 232 18.92 -4.70 5.33
CA THR A 232 19.68 -5.85 4.82
C THR A 232 20.04 -6.87 5.90
N GLU A 233 20.12 -6.46 7.16
CA GLU A 233 20.41 -7.34 8.29
C GLU A 233 19.12 -7.94 8.87
N ILE A 234 18.04 -7.12 8.95
CA ILE A 234 16.73 -7.57 9.46
C ILE A 234 15.88 -8.29 8.39
N HIS A 235 16.30 -8.27 7.12
CA HIS A 235 15.58 -8.90 6.03
C HIS A 235 15.25 -10.37 6.30
N GLY A 236 13.97 -10.72 6.23
CA GLY A 236 13.48 -12.07 6.46
C GLY A 236 13.37 -12.47 7.94
N CYS A 237 13.71 -11.59 8.90
CA CYS A 237 13.50 -11.87 10.31
C CYS A 237 12.05 -11.59 10.68
N LEU A 238 11.37 -12.54 11.32
CA LEU A 238 10.02 -12.31 11.80
C LEU A 238 10.04 -11.34 12.98
N CYS A 239 9.22 -10.31 12.91
CA CYS A 239 9.07 -9.28 13.92
C CYS A 239 7.61 -9.20 14.37
N ARG A 240 7.35 -8.46 15.45
CA ARG A 240 6.01 -8.15 15.93
C ARG A 240 5.92 -6.67 16.28
N THR A 241 4.81 -6.03 15.94
CA THR A 241 4.50 -4.65 16.37
C THR A 241 4.16 -4.62 17.85
N GLY A 242 4.20 -3.42 18.43
CA GLY A 242 3.65 -3.18 19.77
C GLY A 242 2.13 -3.40 19.83
N GLN A 243 1.59 -3.32 21.05
CA GLN A 243 0.18 -3.64 21.35
C GLN A 243 -0.87 -2.82 20.58
N GLU A 244 -0.47 -1.70 19.99
CA GLU A 244 -1.39 -0.83 19.25
C GLU A 244 -1.93 -1.50 17.97
N LEU A 245 -1.09 -2.30 17.29
CA LEU A 245 -1.46 -2.98 16.05
C LEU A 245 -1.48 -4.51 16.20
N ASP A 246 -0.63 -5.05 17.08
CA ASP A 246 -0.48 -6.48 17.40
C ASP A 246 -0.31 -7.42 16.19
N ALA A 247 0.31 -6.95 15.12
CA ALA A 247 0.56 -7.68 13.88
C ALA A 247 1.97 -8.27 13.83
N HIS A 248 2.14 -9.35 13.07
CA HIS A 248 3.47 -9.82 12.68
C HIS A 248 4.01 -8.98 11.51
N VAL A 249 5.33 -8.87 11.42
CA VAL A 249 5.99 -8.07 10.38
C VAL A 249 7.16 -8.85 9.81
N LEU A 250 7.23 -8.91 8.48
CA LEU A 250 8.34 -9.48 7.75
C LEU A 250 9.06 -8.38 6.94
N PRO A 251 10.16 -7.81 7.46
CA PRO A 251 10.95 -6.81 6.76
C PRO A 251 11.64 -7.43 5.54
N LEU A 252 11.48 -6.81 4.39
CA LEU A 252 12.07 -7.24 3.13
C LEU A 252 12.80 -6.06 2.47
N SER A 253 14.00 -6.33 1.94
CA SER A 253 14.68 -5.36 1.09
C SER A 253 13.83 -5.02 -0.13
N HIS A 254 13.90 -3.78 -0.60
CA HIS A 254 13.09 -3.36 -1.74
C HIS A 254 13.43 -4.18 -2.99
N MET A 255 12.43 -4.66 -3.73
CA MET A 255 12.58 -5.51 -4.92
C MET A 255 13.04 -4.71 -6.16
N SER A 256 13.95 -3.74 -6.01
CA SER A 256 14.53 -2.97 -7.13
C SER A 256 15.87 -3.53 -7.58
N GLY A 257 16.23 -3.27 -8.85
CA GLY A 257 17.49 -3.76 -9.42
C GLY A 257 18.76 -3.32 -8.66
N GLN A 258 18.69 -2.29 -7.83
CA GLN A 258 19.83 -1.87 -6.99
C GLN A 258 20.10 -2.81 -5.81
N VAL A 259 19.11 -3.56 -5.37
CA VAL A 259 19.26 -4.51 -4.26
C VAL A 259 20.02 -5.75 -4.70
N TRP A 260 19.90 -6.17 -5.97
CA TRP A 260 20.53 -7.38 -6.49
C TRP A 260 22.07 -7.37 -6.45
N TRP A 261 22.69 -6.22 -6.32
CA TRP A 261 24.14 -6.10 -6.12
C TRP A 261 24.58 -6.43 -4.70
N ARG A 262 23.69 -6.24 -3.71
CA ARG A 262 23.97 -6.45 -2.28
C ARG A 262 23.33 -7.71 -1.74
N PHE A 263 22.33 -8.22 -2.45
CA PHE A 263 21.48 -9.30 -1.98
C PHE A 263 21.10 -10.21 -3.16
N PRO A 264 21.83 -11.31 -3.38
CA PRO A 264 21.48 -12.25 -4.45
C PRO A 264 20.03 -12.73 -4.32
N PRO A 265 19.30 -12.91 -5.44
CA PRO A 265 17.90 -13.34 -5.42
C PRO A 265 17.66 -14.63 -4.62
N GLU A 266 18.60 -15.56 -4.65
CA GLU A 266 18.53 -16.82 -3.91
C GLU A 266 18.58 -16.57 -2.41
N GLU A 267 19.52 -15.77 -1.92
CA GLU A 267 19.65 -15.42 -0.51
C GLU A 267 18.44 -14.60 -0.02
N TYR A 268 17.90 -13.71 -0.88
CA TYR A 268 16.68 -12.98 -0.57
C TYR A 268 15.52 -13.92 -0.26
N ILE A 269 15.29 -14.88 -1.14
CA ILE A 269 14.20 -15.85 -1.00
C ILE A 269 14.43 -16.77 0.20
N GLU A 270 15.65 -17.27 0.39
CA GLU A 270 16.00 -18.15 1.51
C GLU A 270 15.72 -17.51 2.87
N ARG A 271 16.10 -16.23 3.03
CA ARG A 271 15.81 -15.50 4.27
C ARG A 271 14.33 -15.21 4.46
N MET A 272 13.62 -14.78 3.39
CA MET A 272 12.18 -14.60 3.43
C MET A 272 11.48 -15.90 3.85
N GLU A 273 11.85 -17.01 3.25
CA GLU A 273 11.32 -18.34 3.59
C GLU A 273 11.56 -18.73 5.03
N ALA A 274 12.73 -18.38 5.60
CA ALA A 274 13.04 -18.66 7.01
C ALA A 274 12.05 -17.93 7.94
N GLY A 275 11.76 -16.64 7.69
CA GLY A 275 10.76 -15.89 8.46
C GLY A 275 9.34 -16.40 8.28
N LEU A 276 8.96 -16.82 7.06
CA LEU A 276 7.64 -17.42 6.82
C LEU A 276 7.49 -18.79 7.52
N ARG A 277 8.53 -19.59 7.58
CA ARG A 277 8.52 -20.85 8.38
C ARG A 277 8.31 -20.56 9.86
N GLU A 278 8.99 -19.55 10.42
CA GLU A 278 8.79 -19.13 11.79
C GLU A 278 7.35 -18.68 12.03
N TRP A 279 6.82 -17.83 11.14
CA TRP A 279 5.43 -17.37 11.20
C TRP A 279 4.43 -18.55 11.15
N SER A 280 4.62 -19.52 10.24
CA SER A 280 3.76 -20.72 10.13
C SER A 280 3.81 -21.64 11.36
N THR A 281 4.80 -21.51 12.23
CA THR A 281 4.85 -22.29 13.50
C THR A 281 4.04 -21.63 14.62
N ILE A 282 3.67 -20.36 14.46
CA ILE A 282 2.91 -19.58 15.44
C ILE A 282 1.42 -19.62 15.09
N HIS A 283 1.08 -19.70 13.81
CA HIS A 283 -0.26 -19.79 13.25
C HIS A 283 -0.60 -21.17 12.70
#